data_4fefbf55d9dbeb1f9557df18e3158873
#
_entry.id   4fefbf55d9dbeb1f9557df18e3158873
#
_cell.length_a   1.000
_cell.length_b   1.000
_cell.length_c   1.000
_cell.angle_alpha   90.00
_cell.angle_beta   90.00
_cell.angle_gamma   90.00
#
_symmetry.space_group_name_H-M   'P 1'
#
loop_
_entity.id
_entity.type
_entity.pdbx_description
1 polymer ?
#
loop_
_entity_poly.entity_id
_entity_poly.type
_entity_poly.pdbx_seq_one_letter_code
_entity_poly.pdbx_strand_id
1 'polypeptide(L)'
;MRHGPERLKIMTFPLPPLEWPLPDEDATVALAQRLAALVCGREPGFSAPAGGRIHLRGELGAGKTSLARALLRAGGVTGRIKSPSYALLESYNVSNLYFYHFDFYRFSDAHEWRDAGFGELLDEHAVVLIEWPEQAGTRLPPPDLDVLLEYAGTGRRAWLSACSEKGQLWLTHLNPSRR
;
A
#
# COMPACT_ATOMS: atom_id res chain seq x y z
N MET A 1 48.64 -6.62 5.08
CA MET A 1 47.51 -6.43 4.18
C MET A 1 46.36 -5.82 4.99
N ARG A 2 46.07 -4.55 4.77
CA ARG A 2 44.99 -3.82 5.51
C ARG A 2 43.76 -3.86 4.65
N HIS A 3 42.71 -4.56 5.10
CA HIS A 3 41.39 -4.48 4.50
C HIS A 3 40.82 -3.08 4.79
N GLY A 4 40.69 -2.30 3.74
CA GLY A 4 39.99 -1.00 3.83
C GLY A 4 38.52 -1.21 4.12
N PRO A 5 37.86 -0.24 4.79
CA PRO A 5 36.44 -0.36 5.09
C PRO A 5 35.65 -0.38 3.77
N GLU A 6 34.84 -1.42 3.61
CA GLU A 6 33.82 -1.49 2.58
C GLU A 6 32.94 -0.24 2.68
N ARG A 7 32.99 0.61 1.66
CA ARG A 7 32.13 1.77 1.57
C ARG A 7 30.69 1.25 1.50
N LEU A 8 29.91 1.42 2.59
CA LEU A 8 28.46 1.34 2.51
C LEU A 8 28.03 2.21 1.32
N LYS A 9 27.45 1.58 0.30
CA LYS A 9 26.74 2.31 -0.75
C LYS A 9 25.62 3.09 -0.08
N ILE A 10 25.80 4.40 0.05
CA ILE A 10 24.76 5.32 0.47
C ILE A 10 23.66 5.18 -0.60
N MET A 11 22.56 4.50 -0.23
CA MET A 11 21.38 4.45 -1.10
C MET A 11 20.85 5.88 -1.23
N THR A 12 20.95 6.43 -2.43
CA THR A 12 20.37 7.73 -2.76
C THR A 12 18.85 7.64 -2.67
N PHE A 13 18.26 8.44 -1.85
CA PHE A 13 16.82 8.61 -1.67
C PHE A 13 16.27 9.67 -2.66
N PRO A 14 15.09 9.50 -3.26
CA PRO A 14 14.22 8.32 -3.25
C PRO A 14 14.61 7.27 -4.32
N LEU A 15 14.29 6.00 -4.08
CA LEU A 15 14.40 4.97 -5.12
C LEU A 15 13.44 5.31 -6.28
N PRO A 16 13.83 5.03 -7.54
CA PRO A 16 12.91 5.18 -8.66
C PRO A 16 11.70 4.24 -8.49
N PRO A 17 10.52 4.59 -9.04
CA PRO A 17 9.35 3.72 -9.01
C PRO A 17 9.68 2.31 -9.52
N LEU A 18 9.08 1.31 -8.89
CA LEU A 18 9.17 -0.09 -9.30
C LEU A 18 7.99 -0.41 -10.20
N GLU A 19 8.25 -0.79 -11.43
CA GLU A 19 7.22 -1.32 -12.34
C GLU A 19 6.92 -2.77 -11.98
N TRP A 20 5.62 -3.11 -11.91
CA TRP A 20 5.14 -4.45 -11.65
C TRP A 20 4.04 -4.82 -12.65
N PRO A 21 4.31 -5.75 -13.59
CA PRO A 21 3.30 -6.21 -14.55
C PRO A 21 2.18 -7.00 -13.85
N LEU A 22 0.95 -6.74 -14.27
CA LEU A 22 -0.27 -7.39 -13.79
C LEU A 22 -1.07 -7.89 -15.01
N PRO A 23 -0.59 -8.92 -15.72
CA PRO A 23 -1.26 -9.42 -16.93
C PRO A 23 -2.65 -10.00 -16.63
N ASP A 24 -2.88 -10.48 -15.40
CA ASP A 24 -4.09 -11.16 -14.96
C ASP A 24 -4.36 -10.95 -13.47
N GLU A 25 -5.43 -11.58 -12.98
CA GLU A 25 -5.83 -11.53 -11.57
C GLU A 25 -4.82 -12.25 -10.66
N ASP A 26 -4.23 -13.36 -11.12
CA ASP A 26 -3.25 -14.12 -10.34
C ASP A 26 -2.00 -13.28 -10.06
N ALA A 27 -1.55 -12.48 -11.02
CA ALA A 27 -0.45 -11.54 -10.84
C ALA A 27 -0.81 -10.43 -9.82
N THR A 28 -2.06 -9.97 -9.80
CA THR A 28 -2.55 -9.01 -8.79
C THR A 28 -2.56 -9.64 -7.40
N VAL A 29 -3.01 -10.89 -7.29
CA VAL A 29 -2.97 -11.64 -6.02
C VAL A 29 -1.53 -11.85 -5.56
N ALA A 30 -0.61 -12.19 -6.46
CA ALA A 30 0.81 -12.37 -6.13
C ALA A 30 1.44 -11.07 -5.59
N LEU A 31 1.18 -9.93 -6.22
CA LEU A 31 1.62 -8.62 -5.69
C LEU A 31 1.03 -8.35 -4.30
N ALA A 32 -0.28 -8.59 -4.15
CA ALA A 32 -0.98 -8.40 -2.88
C ALA A 32 -0.39 -9.26 -1.75
N GLN A 33 -0.04 -10.51 -2.01
CA GLN A 33 0.60 -11.41 -1.05
C GLN A 33 1.97 -10.88 -0.59
N ARG A 34 2.78 -10.38 -1.55
CA ARG A 34 4.07 -9.77 -1.24
C ARG A 34 3.91 -8.50 -0.38
N LEU A 35 2.98 -7.63 -0.75
CA LEU A 35 2.67 -6.43 0.05
C LEU A 35 2.14 -6.80 1.44
N ALA A 36 1.25 -7.78 1.54
CA ALA A 36 0.70 -8.23 2.82
C ALA A 36 1.79 -8.78 3.76
N ALA A 37 2.77 -9.53 3.24
CA ALA A 37 3.88 -10.03 4.04
C ALA A 37 4.68 -8.88 4.67
N LEU A 38 4.91 -7.80 3.92
CA LEU A 38 5.64 -6.62 4.37
C LEU A 38 4.84 -5.81 5.40
N VAL A 39 3.58 -5.45 5.08
CA VAL A 39 2.75 -4.63 6.00
C VAL A 39 2.37 -5.37 7.27
N CYS A 40 2.33 -6.71 7.25
CA CYS A 40 2.08 -7.52 8.43
C CYS A 40 3.37 -7.89 9.20
N GLY A 41 4.55 -7.45 8.75
CA GLY A 41 5.82 -7.78 9.39
C GLY A 41 6.16 -9.27 9.34
N ARG A 42 5.67 -10.00 8.32
CA ARG A 42 5.87 -11.45 8.16
C ARG A 42 6.95 -11.80 7.13
N GLU A 43 7.54 -10.80 6.48
CA GLU A 43 8.59 -11.01 5.47
C GLU A 43 9.89 -11.45 6.16
N PRO A 44 10.48 -12.61 5.79
CA PRO A 44 11.72 -13.09 6.39
C PRO A 44 12.87 -12.08 6.20
N GLY A 45 13.60 -11.79 7.27
CA GLY A 45 14.70 -10.82 7.26
C GLY A 45 14.26 -9.35 7.22
N PHE A 46 12.97 -9.09 7.38
CA PHE A 46 12.41 -7.75 7.46
C PHE A 46 12.15 -7.37 8.91
N SER A 47 12.74 -6.24 9.37
CA SER A 47 12.70 -5.83 10.79
C SER A 47 11.83 -4.60 11.06
N ALA A 48 11.05 -4.12 10.08
CA ALA A 48 10.14 -3.01 10.34
C ALA A 48 8.87 -3.48 11.06
N PRO A 49 8.32 -2.65 11.95
CA PRO A 49 7.07 -2.98 12.63
C PRO A 49 5.91 -3.12 11.64
N ALA A 50 4.95 -4.00 11.98
CA ALA A 50 3.71 -4.16 11.21
C ALA A 50 2.93 -2.82 11.15
N GLY A 51 2.10 -2.71 10.12
CA GLY A 51 1.35 -1.49 9.83
C GLY A 51 2.01 -0.65 8.75
N GLY A 52 1.29 0.38 8.33
CA GLY A 52 1.72 1.36 7.33
C GLY A 52 0.60 1.73 6.38
N ARG A 53 0.83 2.76 5.59
CA ARG A 53 -0.18 3.35 4.71
C ARG A 53 0.16 3.16 3.25
N ILE A 54 -0.81 2.64 2.48
CA ILE A 54 -0.71 2.45 1.03
C ILE A 54 -1.81 3.27 0.37
N HIS A 55 -1.44 4.15 -0.55
CA HIS A 55 -2.37 4.82 -1.44
C HIS A 55 -2.50 4.04 -2.75
N LEU A 56 -3.73 3.89 -3.22
CA LEU A 56 -4.09 3.19 -4.45
C LEU A 56 -4.70 4.19 -5.43
N ARG A 57 -3.96 4.49 -6.48
CA ARG A 57 -4.34 5.43 -7.54
C ARG A 57 -4.63 4.70 -8.84
N GLY A 58 -5.26 5.39 -9.75
CA GLY A 58 -5.57 4.90 -11.10
C GLY A 58 -7.02 5.16 -11.47
N GLU A 59 -7.33 5.05 -12.75
CA GLU A 59 -8.66 5.26 -13.31
C GLU A 59 -9.71 4.29 -12.73
N LEU A 60 -10.98 4.60 -12.97
CA LEU A 60 -12.07 3.69 -12.62
C LEU A 60 -11.89 2.35 -13.36
N GLY A 61 -12.04 1.24 -12.63
CA GLY A 61 -11.82 -0.10 -13.19
C GLY A 61 -10.35 -0.52 -13.33
N ALA A 62 -9.37 0.28 -12.91
CA ALA A 62 -7.95 -0.07 -12.98
C ALA A 62 -7.54 -1.22 -12.03
N GLY A 63 -8.41 -1.61 -11.07
CA GLY A 63 -8.15 -2.75 -10.20
C GLY A 63 -7.77 -2.40 -8.76
N LYS A 64 -7.93 -1.14 -8.32
CA LYS A 64 -7.60 -0.69 -6.95
C LYS A 64 -8.28 -1.53 -5.89
N THR A 65 -9.60 -1.68 -5.97
CA THR A 65 -10.38 -2.48 -5.03
C THR A 65 -10.02 -3.97 -5.09
N SER A 66 -9.68 -4.50 -6.26
CA SER A 66 -9.21 -5.88 -6.40
C SER A 66 -7.90 -6.11 -5.68
N LEU A 67 -6.93 -5.21 -5.84
CA LEU A 67 -5.66 -5.24 -5.14
C LEU A 67 -5.84 -5.09 -3.62
N ALA A 68 -6.69 -4.14 -3.18
CA ALA A 68 -6.99 -3.95 -1.75
C ALA A 68 -7.61 -5.21 -1.13
N ARG A 69 -8.61 -5.81 -1.78
CA ARG A 69 -9.23 -7.06 -1.31
C ARG A 69 -8.25 -8.22 -1.24
N ALA A 70 -7.42 -8.38 -2.26
CA ALA A 70 -6.40 -9.42 -2.29
C ALA A 70 -5.38 -9.23 -1.16
N LEU A 71 -4.96 -7.98 -0.87
CA LEU A 71 -4.06 -7.66 0.23
C LEU A 71 -4.70 -7.96 1.59
N LEU A 72 -5.94 -7.54 1.81
CA LEU A 72 -6.69 -7.84 3.03
C LEU A 72 -6.81 -9.34 3.24
N ARG A 73 -7.12 -10.10 2.18
CA ARG A 73 -7.22 -11.56 2.21
C ARG A 73 -5.88 -12.20 2.58
N ALA A 74 -4.78 -11.76 1.94
CA ALA A 74 -3.43 -12.23 2.22
C ALA A 74 -2.95 -11.81 3.64
N GLY A 75 -3.45 -10.68 4.15
CA GLY A 75 -3.24 -10.20 5.52
C GLY A 75 -3.91 -11.07 6.58
N GLY A 76 -4.86 -11.93 6.18
CA GLY A 76 -5.55 -12.86 7.06
C GLY A 76 -7.02 -12.50 7.34
N VAL A 77 -7.57 -11.48 6.67
CA VAL A 77 -9.00 -11.15 6.80
C VAL A 77 -9.84 -12.28 6.22
N THR A 78 -10.70 -12.86 7.04
CA THR A 78 -11.63 -13.93 6.68
C THR A 78 -13.04 -13.39 6.44
N GLY A 79 -13.91 -14.19 5.83
CA GLY A 79 -15.29 -13.80 5.57
C GLY A 79 -15.43 -12.82 4.40
N ARG A 80 -16.52 -12.05 4.37
CA ARG A 80 -16.83 -11.13 3.26
C ARG A 80 -16.01 -9.84 3.39
N ILE A 81 -15.22 -9.52 2.38
CA ILE A 81 -14.57 -8.21 2.25
C ILE A 81 -15.44 -7.33 1.34
N LYS A 82 -16.00 -6.27 1.92
CA LYS A 82 -16.83 -5.31 1.20
C LYS A 82 -15.97 -4.25 0.50
N SER A 83 -16.54 -3.59 -0.51
CA SER A 83 -15.99 -2.34 -1.03
C SER A 83 -16.50 -1.18 -0.19
N PRO A 84 -15.64 -0.27 0.28
CA PRO A 84 -16.09 0.87 1.08
C PRO A 84 -16.69 2.01 0.25
N SER A 85 -16.99 1.81 -1.04
CA SER A 85 -17.50 2.84 -1.97
C SER A 85 -18.77 3.57 -1.48
N TYR A 86 -19.51 3.00 -0.55
CA TYR A 86 -20.68 3.63 0.08
C TYR A 86 -20.45 3.95 1.56
N ALA A 87 -19.72 3.11 2.27
CA ALA A 87 -19.45 3.26 3.70
C ALA A 87 -18.25 4.16 4.00
N LEU A 88 -17.45 4.49 2.98
CA LEU A 88 -16.20 5.25 3.02
C LEU A 88 -15.07 4.54 3.75
N LEU A 89 -15.35 3.72 4.74
CA LEU A 89 -14.43 2.93 5.54
C LEU A 89 -15.00 1.55 5.82
N GLU A 90 -14.20 0.54 5.62
CA GLU A 90 -14.37 -0.80 6.17
C GLU A 90 -13.17 -1.12 7.07
N SER A 91 -13.43 -1.66 8.26
CA SER A 91 -12.39 -2.01 9.23
C SER A 91 -12.39 -3.51 9.51
N TYR A 92 -11.20 -4.08 9.66
CA TYR A 92 -11.00 -5.50 9.98
C TYR A 92 -9.96 -5.62 11.07
N ASN A 93 -10.10 -6.62 11.92
CA ASN A 93 -9.10 -6.97 12.93
C ASN A 93 -8.60 -8.39 12.68
N VAL A 94 -7.29 -8.55 12.61
CA VAL A 94 -6.63 -9.85 12.48
C VAL A 94 -5.60 -9.97 13.59
N SER A 95 -5.93 -10.74 14.62
CA SER A 95 -5.14 -10.84 15.85
C SER A 95 -5.02 -9.45 16.51
N ASN A 96 -3.83 -8.85 16.53
CA ASN A 96 -3.59 -7.52 17.12
C ASN A 96 -3.31 -6.44 16.07
N LEU A 97 -3.60 -6.71 14.80
CA LEU A 97 -3.38 -5.77 13.70
C LEU A 97 -4.71 -5.33 13.10
N TYR A 98 -4.95 -4.04 13.09
CA TYR A 98 -6.10 -3.45 12.43
C TYR A 98 -5.80 -3.17 10.96
N PHE A 99 -6.82 -3.35 10.12
CA PHE A 99 -6.81 -2.99 8.71
C PHE A 99 -7.94 -2.01 8.47
N TYR A 100 -7.62 -0.85 7.90
CA TYR A 100 -8.56 0.15 7.48
C TYR A 100 -8.52 0.28 5.96
N HIS A 101 -9.67 0.13 5.32
CA HIS A 101 -9.83 0.27 3.88
C HIS A 101 -10.76 1.43 3.60
N PHE A 102 -10.23 2.50 3.05
CA PHE A 102 -10.92 3.71 2.66
C PHE A 102 -11.12 3.77 1.15
N ASP A 103 -12.25 4.34 0.71
CA ASP A 103 -12.53 4.68 -0.69
C ASP A 103 -13.08 6.11 -0.74
N PHE A 104 -12.30 7.03 -1.25
CA PHE A 104 -12.66 8.45 -1.32
C PHE A 104 -13.28 8.87 -2.66
N TYR A 105 -13.60 7.91 -3.55
CA TYR A 105 -14.16 8.21 -4.88
C TYR A 105 -15.37 9.16 -4.84
N ARG A 106 -16.22 9.05 -3.83
CA ARG A 106 -17.46 9.83 -3.69
C ARG A 106 -17.32 11.08 -2.85
N PHE A 107 -16.14 11.38 -2.32
CA PHE A 107 -15.96 12.63 -1.58
C PHE A 107 -16.08 13.82 -2.51
N SER A 108 -16.94 14.77 -2.13
CA SER A 108 -17.11 16.07 -2.78
C SER A 108 -16.37 17.17 -2.04
N ASP A 109 -16.09 16.98 -0.75
CA ASP A 109 -15.35 17.92 0.10
C ASP A 109 -14.17 17.19 0.75
N ALA A 110 -12.99 17.73 0.55
CA ALA A 110 -11.74 17.23 1.14
C ALA A 110 -11.69 17.31 2.70
N HIS A 111 -12.68 17.92 3.34
CA HIS A 111 -12.78 18.03 4.80
C HIS A 111 -13.65 16.92 5.43
N GLU A 112 -14.55 16.33 4.67
CA GLU A 112 -15.54 15.36 5.18
C GLU A 112 -14.90 14.20 5.96
N TRP A 113 -13.76 13.66 5.50
CA TRP A 113 -13.09 12.54 6.16
C TRP A 113 -12.54 12.90 7.55
N ARG A 114 -12.15 14.18 7.75
CA ARG A 114 -11.67 14.67 9.06
C ARG A 114 -12.83 14.90 10.02
N ASP A 115 -13.90 15.49 9.52
CA ASP A 115 -15.11 15.77 10.30
C ASP A 115 -15.79 14.45 10.73
N ALA A 116 -15.61 13.38 9.94
CA ALA A 116 -16.01 12.02 10.30
C ALA A 116 -15.09 11.34 11.33
N GLY A 117 -14.02 12.00 11.81
CA GLY A 117 -13.09 11.44 12.79
C GLY A 117 -12.06 10.44 12.22
N PHE A 118 -11.98 10.29 10.91
CA PHE A 118 -11.07 9.31 10.29
C PHE A 118 -9.58 9.68 10.43
N GLY A 119 -9.28 10.94 10.78
CA GLY A 119 -7.91 11.42 10.98
C GLY A 119 -7.14 10.61 12.03
N GLU A 120 -7.78 10.25 13.13
CA GLU A 120 -7.17 9.47 14.21
C GLU A 120 -6.80 8.05 13.76
N LEU A 121 -7.63 7.43 12.92
CA LEU A 121 -7.39 6.08 12.39
C LEU A 121 -6.19 6.03 11.43
N LEU A 122 -5.84 7.17 10.82
CA LEU A 122 -4.69 7.24 9.90
C LEU A 122 -3.35 7.30 10.63
N ASP A 123 -3.35 7.64 11.91
CA ASP A 123 -2.14 7.77 12.74
C ASP A 123 -1.88 6.52 13.61
N GLU A 124 -2.78 5.55 13.62
CA GLU A 124 -2.63 4.32 14.39
C GLU A 124 -1.62 3.34 13.78
N HIS A 125 -1.14 2.41 14.62
CA HIS A 125 -0.35 1.25 14.19
C HIS A 125 -1.25 0.22 13.49
N ALA A 126 -1.68 0.55 12.29
CA ALA A 126 -2.60 -0.23 11.48
C ALA A 126 -2.10 -0.32 10.04
N VAL A 127 -2.64 -1.24 9.27
CA VAL A 127 -2.51 -1.26 7.82
C VAL A 127 -3.64 -0.42 7.23
N VAL A 128 -3.29 0.67 6.57
CA VAL A 128 -4.25 1.61 6.00
C VAL A 128 -4.16 1.58 4.48
N LEU A 129 -5.25 1.19 3.82
CA LEU A 129 -5.39 1.17 2.37
C LEU A 129 -6.35 2.28 1.96
N ILE A 130 -5.95 3.16 1.07
CA ILE A 130 -6.75 4.30 0.63
C ILE A 130 -6.87 4.30 -0.89
N GLU A 131 -8.08 4.08 -1.40
CA GLU A 131 -8.42 4.30 -2.81
C GLU A 131 -8.81 5.77 -3.03
N TRP A 132 -8.43 6.33 -4.17
CA TRP A 132 -8.70 7.71 -4.58
C TRP A 132 -8.19 8.77 -3.58
N PRO A 133 -6.91 8.68 -3.13
CA PRO A 133 -6.38 9.61 -2.13
C PRO A 133 -6.41 11.07 -2.59
N GLU A 134 -6.40 11.33 -3.90
CA GLU A 134 -6.51 12.66 -4.50
C GLU A 134 -7.83 13.37 -4.15
N GLN A 135 -8.90 12.64 -3.89
CA GLN A 135 -10.20 13.20 -3.49
C GLN A 135 -10.21 13.72 -2.05
N ALA A 136 -9.29 13.23 -1.21
CA ALA A 136 -9.18 13.67 0.19
C ALA A 136 -8.40 14.99 0.36
N GLY A 137 -7.90 15.56 -0.72
CA GLY A 137 -7.17 16.82 -0.73
C GLY A 137 -5.76 16.74 -0.11
N THR A 138 -5.16 17.91 0.08
CA THR A 138 -3.74 18.04 0.49
C THR A 138 -3.46 17.72 1.96
N ARG A 139 -4.50 17.53 2.77
CA ARG A 139 -4.36 17.27 4.22
C ARG A 139 -4.28 15.78 4.57
N LEU A 140 -4.45 14.91 3.59
CA LEU A 140 -4.25 13.48 3.78
C LEU A 140 -2.76 13.22 4.09
N PRO A 141 -2.45 12.51 5.19
CA PRO A 141 -1.06 12.17 5.49
C PRO A 141 -0.42 11.37 4.34
N PRO A 142 0.86 11.61 4.02
CA PRO A 142 1.53 10.89 2.94
C PRO A 142 1.55 9.39 3.20
N PRO A 143 1.50 8.55 2.16
CA PRO A 143 1.61 7.10 2.31
C PRO A 143 3.05 6.69 2.62
N ASP A 144 3.25 5.43 3.04
CA ASP A 144 4.55 4.78 2.96
C ASP A 144 4.82 4.33 1.51
N LEU A 145 3.77 3.82 0.85
CA LEU A 145 3.84 3.38 -0.54
C LEU A 145 2.66 3.96 -1.34
N ASP A 146 2.95 4.60 -2.46
CA ASP A 146 1.97 5.00 -3.46
C ASP A 146 1.98 3.98 -4.61
N VAL A 147 0.81 3.44 -4.96
CA VAL A 147 0.62 2.45 -6.01
C VAL A 147 -0.31 3.01 -7.08
N LEU A 148 0.24 3.31 -8.24
CA LEU A 148 -0.53 3.73 -9.40
C LEU A 148 -0.81 2.51 -10.30
N LEU A 149 -2.10 2.22 -10.52
CA LEU A 149 -2.57 1.17 -11.41
C LEU A 149 -3.01 1.75 -12.75
N GLU A 150 -2.45 1.22 -13.82
CA GLU A 150 -2.74 1.63 -15.20
C GLU A 150 -3.17 0.45 -16.06
N TYR A 151 -3.97 0.74 -17.08
CA TYR A 151 -4.27 -0.23 -18.14
C TYR A 151 -3.01 -0.51 -18.97
N ALA A 152 -2.72 -1.78 -19.26
CA ALA A 152 -1.60 -2.22 -20.08
C ALA A 152 -2.06 -3.36 -21.00
N GLY A 153 -2.51 -3.01 -22.20
CA GLY A 153 -3.16 -3.97 -23.11
C GLY A 153 -4.43 -4.55 -22.48
N THR A 154 -4.52 -5.87 -22.42
CA THR A 154 -5.64 -6.59 -21.76
C THR A 154 -5.47 -6.70 -20.24
N GLY A 155 -4.26 -6.52 -19.75
CA GLY A 155 -3.92 -6.56 -18.33
C GLY A 155 -3.83 -5.18 -17.70
N ARG A 156 -3.00 -5.11 -16.66
CA ARG A 156 -2.70 -3.89 -15.90
C ARG A 156 -1.20 -3.82 -15.62
N ARG A 157 -0.78 -2.68 -15.12
CA ARG A 157 0.57 -2.44 -14.61
C ARG A 157 0.46 -1.62 -13.34
N ALA A 158 1.27 -1.96 -12.35
CA ALA A 158 1.41 -1.17 -11.13
C ALA A 158 2.76 -0.46 -11.12
N TRP A 159 2.75 0.83 -10.75
CA TRP A 159 3.93 1.60 -10.40
C TRP A 159 3.94 1.80 -8.89
N LEU A 160 4.98 1.31 -8.24
CA LEU A 160 5.13 1.39 -6.80
C LEU A 160 6.19 2.43 -6.46
N SER A 161 5.80 3.48 -5.76
CA SER A 161 6.67 4.58 -5.35
C SER A 161 6.75 4.65 -3.82
N ALA A 162 7.95 4.61 -3.27
CA ALA A 162 8.13 4.79 -1.84
C ALA A 162 8.09 6.27 -1.46
N CYS A 163 7.33 6.57 -0.42
CA CYS A 163 7.13 7.93 0.09
C CYS A 163 7.66 8.11 1.52
N SER A 164 8.20 7.05 2.13
CA SER A 164 8.82 7.06 3.45
C SER A 164 10.01 6.10 3.51
N GLU A 165 10.78 6.12 4.59
CA GLU A 165 11.85 5.14 4.83
C GLU A 165 11.29 3.71 4.89
N LYS A 166 10.13 3.52 5.52
CA LYS A 166 9.43 2.24 5.56
C LYS A 166 9.07 1.77 4.14
N GLY A 167 8.53 2.66 3.31
CA GLY A 167 8.22 2.37 1.90
C GLY A 167 9.47 2.01 1.08
N GLN A 168 10.62 2.63 1.36
CA GLN A 168 11.89 2.28 0.73
C GLN A 168 12.33 0.85 1.09
N LEU A 169 12.19 0.47 2.36
CA LEU A 169 12.46 -0.90 2.81
C LEU A 169 11.54 -1.89 2.09
N TRP A 170 10.25 -1.56 1.94
CA TRP A 170 9.31 -2.40 1.20
C TRP A 170 9.73 -2.57 -0.26
N LEU A 171 10.06 -1.48 -0.98
CA LEU A 171 10.49 -1.57 -2.37
C LEU A 171 11.77 -2.39 -2.54
N THR A 172 12.71 -2.29 -1.60
CA THR A 172 13.95 -3.08 -1.62
C THR A 172 13.65 -4.57 -1.50
N HIS A 173 12.69 -4.97 -0.63
CA HIS A 173 12.30 -6.37 -0.46
C HIS A 173 11.44 -6.90 -1.62
N LEU A 174 10.62 -6.05 -2.24
CA LEU A 174 9.86 -6.42 -3.43
C LEU A 174 10.79 -6.69 -4.63
N ASN A 175 11.89 -5.94 -4.76
CA ASN A 175 12.86 -6.12 -5.83
C ASN A 175 14.28 -6.37 -5.27
N PRO A 176 14.65 -7.63 -5.01
CA PRO A 176 15.97 -7.98 -4.47
C PRO A 176 17.15 -7.52 -5.33
N SER A 177 16.95 -7.27 -6.63
CA SER A 177 18.00 -6.77 -7.53
C SER A 177 18.40 -5.31 -7.24
N ARG A 178 17.70 -4.63 -6.33
CA ARG A 178 18.03 -3.26 -5.87
C ARG A 178 18.79 -3.21 -4.54
N ARG A 179 19.24 -4.37 -4.05
CA ARG A 179 20.08 -4.47 -2.84
C ARG A 179 21.54 -4.13 -3.14
#